data_f3ced566eba2e7019828e0c7ca52f7b5
#
_entry.id   f3ced566eba2e7019828e0c7ca52f7b5
#
_cell.length_a   1.000
_cell.length_b   1.000
_cell.length_c   1.000
_cell.angle_alpha   90.00
_cell.angle_beta   90.00
_cell.angle_gamma   90.00
#
_symmetry.space_group_name_H-M   'P 1'
#
loop_
_entity.id
_entity.type
_entity.pdbx_description
1 polymer ?
#
loop_
_entity_poly.entity_id
_entity_poly.type
_entity_poly.pdbx_seq_one_letter_code
_entity_poly.pdbx_strand_id
1 'polypeptide(L)'
;DIVIDRDATLNSEKNSVVFSAGQDIKFEEDFTVHGKGFELKAQGSLIVGDKATVQTKFGKYETGSIESLPQTSIDVKGDVRFGNDATFRTTMLSMNAGDDENHTEGNITFGERASIQTSVLGAVIDAQGDIAFGAGANIRTQEDQEDSYVRISSRGQTSFGENAFVTSGTSLDIIGNKGIFLDKGAVLQSKLEDGSKNHTSLVSEHGDIRLGENSVVQGQTAYIRTGDESGVGGGSIELGDNSQVSARDNVSMNVTGD
;
A
#
# COMPACT_ATOMS: atom_id res chain seq x y z
N ASP A 1 -6.98 23.99 8.39
CA ASP A 1 -5.83 23.46 7.64
C ASP A 1 -4.55 23.52 8.47
N ILE A 2 -3.66 22.59 8.21
CA ILE A 2 -2.28 22.65 8.66
C ILE A 2 -1.41 22.69 7.40
N VAL A 3 -0.53 23.69 7.30
CA VAL A 3 0.45 23.78 6.22
C VAL A 3 1.85 23.82 6.85
N ILE A 4 2.71 22.95 6.40
CA ILE A 4 4.12 22.89 6.81
C ILE A 4 4.95 23.23 5.58
N ASP A 5 5.74 24.29 5.70
CA ASP A 5 6.53 24.84 4.62
C ASP A 5 7.65 23.89 4.15
N ARG A 6 8.16 24.20 2.96
CA ARG A 6 9.30 23.52 2.34
C ARG A 6 10.51 23.47 3.30
N ASP A 7 11.30 22.40 3.21
CA ASP A 7 12.52 22.17 3.98
C ASP A 7 12.31 22.14 5.51
N ALA A 8 11.05 22.15 5.98
CA ALA A 8 10.77 22.06 7.42
C ALA A 8 11.18 20.68 7.97
N THR A 9 11.80 20.69 9.15
CA THR A 9 12.19 19.45 9.84
C THR A 9 11.54 19.40 11.21
N LEU A 10 10.84 18.32 11.48
CA LEU A 10 10.28 18.00 12.80
C LEU A 10 11.01 16.79 13.39
N ASN A 11 11.49 16.93 14.62
CA ASN A 11 12.22 15.87 15.31
C ASN A 11 11.64 15.61 16.70
N SER A 12 11.27 14.36 16.98
CA SER A 12 10.77 13.90 18.28
C SER A 12 11.35 12.53 18.64
N GLU A 13 12.50 12.50 19.28
CA GLU A 13 13.21 11.23 19.59
C GLU A 13 12.43 10.30 20.53
N LYS A 14 11.63 10.84 21.43
CA LYS A 14 10.99 10.10 22.52
C LYS A 14 9.50 9.81 22.30
N ASN A 15 8.82 10.65 21.53
CA ASN A 15 7.37 10.61 21.35
C ASN A 15 6.98 10.52 19.88
N SER A 16 5.72 10.18 19.64
CA SER A 16 5.13 10.28 18.31
C SER A 16 4.94 11.74 17.92
N VAL A 17 5.04 12.03 16.63
CA VAL A 17 4.63 13.30 16.04
C VAL A 17 3.18 13.16 15.63
N VAL A 18 2.31 14.06 16.11
CA VAL A 18 0.87 13.99 15.89
C VAL A 18 0.37 15.24 15.19
N PHE A 19 -0.38 15.07 14.11
CA PHE A 19 -1.10 16.12 13.41
C PHE A 19 -2.60 15.85 13.43
N SER A 20 -3.39 16.85 13.78
CA SER A 20 -4.86 16.77 13.71
C SER A 20 -5.44 18.06 13.15
N ALA A 21 -6.17 17.95 12.05
CA ALA A 21 -6.78 19.08 11.36
C ALA A 21 -8.28 18.88 11.13
N GLY A 22 -9.06 19.95 11.29
CA GLY A 22 -10.48 19.96 10.94
C GLY A 22 -10.74 20.05 9.43
N GLN A 23 -9.70 20.25 8.63
CA GLN A 23 -9.72 20.27 7.17
C GLN A 23 -8.46 19.58 6.64
N ASP A 24 -7.73 20.21 5.70
CA ASP A 24 -6.59 19.60 5.03
C ASP A 24 -5.29 19.69 5.83
N ILE A 25 -4.38 18.77 5.56
CA ILE A 25 -2.98 18.81 5.98
C ILE A 25 -2.11 18.80 4.73
N LYS A 26 -1.20 19.77 4.64
CA LYS A 26 -0.26 19.91 3.54
C LYS A 26 1.17 20.00 4.05
N PHE A 27 2.00 19.10 3.60
CA PHE A 27 3.45 19.17 3.72
C PHE A 27 4.03 19.57 2.36
N GLU A 28 4.77 20.66 2.31
CA GLU A 28 5.44 21.10 1.08
C GLU A 28 6.63 20.19 0.75
N GLU A 29 7.32 20.48 -0.35
CA GLU A 29 8.48 19.70 -0.81
C GLU A 29 9.61 19.62 0.25
N ASP A 30 10.39 18.54 0.21
CA ASP A 30 11.58 18.33 1.05
C ASP A 30 11.28 18.35 2.57
N PHE A 31 10.01 18.24 2.97
CA PHE A 31 9.62 18.15 4.39
C PHE A 31 10.17 16.88 5.03
N THR A 32 10.68 16.99 6.26
CA THR A 32 11.23 15.83 6.98
C THR A 32 10.62 15.67 8.38
N VAL A 33 10.19 14.47 8.71
CA VAL A 33 9.76 14.09 10.06
C VAL A 33 10.61 12.94 10.58
N HIS A 34 11.13 13.11 11.79
CA HIS A 34 11.72 12.03 12.57
C HIS A 34 10.98 11.89 13.90
N GLY A 35 10.53 10.68 14.22
CA GLY A 35 9.80 10.44 15.47
C GLY A 35 9.84 9.00 15.96
N LYS A 36 9.37 8.76 17.18
CA LYS A 36 9.13 7.40 17.64
C LYS A 36 7.99 6.77 16.85
N GLY A 37 6.92 7.52 16.57
CA GLY A 37 5.79 7.17 15.73
C GLY A 37 5.26 8.40 15.00
N PHE A 38 4.32 8.21 14.11
CA PHE A 38 3.67 9.28 13.36
C PHE A 38 2.17 9.02 13.30
N GLU A 39 1.38 10.01 13.71
CA GLU A 39 -0.08 9.95 13.67
C GLU A 39 -0.62 11.19 12.96
N LEU A 40 -1.49 10.98 11.99
CA LEU A 40 -2.08 12.04 11.22
C LEU A 40 -3.59 11.79 11.06
N LYS A 41 -4.39 12.79 11.45
CA LYS A 41 -5.85 12.80 11.28
C LYS A 41 -6.28 14.09 10.61
N ALA A 42 -7.08 13.98 9.53
CA ALA A 42 -7.67 15.13 8.86
C ALA A 42 -9.12 14.85 8.47
N GLN A 43 -9.99 15.88 8.59
CA GLN A 43 -11.35 15.80 8.06
C GLN A 43 -11.38 16.07 6.55
N GLY A 44 -10.36 16.70 5.99
CA GLY A 44 -10.12 16.88 4.57
C GLY A 44 -9.07 15.93 4.03
N SER A 45 -8.22 16.41 3.14
CA SER A 45 -7.19 15.66 2.44
C SER A 45 -5.80 15.78 3.08
N LEU A 46 -4.94 14.82 2.79
CA LEU A 46 -3.50 14.89 3.04
C LEU A 46 -2.75 15.07 1.72
N ILE A 47 -1.93 16.09 1.65
CA ILE A 47 -1.02 16.33 0.53
C ILE A 47 0.41 16.32 1.07
N VAL A 48 1.22 15.40 0.59
CA VAL A 48 2.65 15.28 0.90
C VAL A 48 3.43 15.63 -0.35
N GLY A 49 4.25 16.67 -0.29
CA GLY A 49 5.04 17.17 -1.40
C GLY A 49 6.14 16.20 -1.87
N ASP A 50 6.81 16.57 -2.95
CA ASP A 50 7.91 15.81 -3.51
C ASP A 50 9.07 15.69 -2.53
N LYS A 51 9.77 14.54 -2.53
CA LYS A 51 10.95 14.22 -1.69
C LYS A 51 10.70 14.31 -0.18
N ALA A 52 9.46 14.46 0.25
CA ALA A 52 9.15 14.47 1.67
C ALA A 52 9.57 13.14 2.34
N THR A 53 10.08 13.21 3.55
CA THR A 53 10.57 12.05 4.29
C THR A 53 9.87 11.93 5.64
N VAL A 54 9.19 10.82 5.86
CA VAL A 54 8.66 10.44 7.17
C VAL A 54 9.43 9.22 7.65
N GLN A 55 10.19 9.39 8.71
CA GLN A 55 10.95 8.32 9.34
C GLN A 55 10.55 8.19 10.80
N THR A 56 9.94 7.06 11.15
CA THR A 56 9.73 6.71 12.54
C THR A 56 10.77 5.67 12.98
N LYS A 57 10.72 5.26 14.24
CA LYS A 57 11.63 4.23 14.73
C LYS A 57 11.53 3.00 13.78
N PHE A 58 12.65 2.61 13.23
CA PHE A 58 12.77 1.52 12.27
C PHE A 58 13.81 0.52 12.78
N GLY A 59 13.50 -0.77 12.83
CA GLY A 59 14.44 -1.78 13.30
C GLY A 59 13.79 -3.11 13.65
N LYS A 60 14.61 -4.09 14.04
CA LYS A 60 14.13 -5.41 14.47
C LYS A 60 13.38 -5.28 15.78
N TYR A 61 12.33 -6.09 15.90
CA TYR A 61 11.58 -6.24 17.14
C TYR A 61 12.37 -7.16 18.10
N GLU A 62 12.73 -6.65 19.26
CA GLU A 62 13.25 -7.46 20.35
C GLU A 62 12.13 -7.66 21.36
N THR A 63 11.64 -8.87 21.48
CA THR A 63 10.65 -9.41 22.43
C THR A 63 9.90 -8.41 23.34
N GLY A 64 8.64 -8.16 23.03
CA GLY A 64 7.70 -7.32 23.79
C GLY A 64 6.28 -7.45 23.24
N SER A 65 5.30 -6.70 23.73
CA SER A 65 3.95 -6.73 23.16
C SER A 65 3.88 -5.88 21.89
N ILE A 66 3.17 -6.37 20.88
CA ILE A 66 2.88 -5.67 19.61
C ILE A 66 2.28 -4.28 19.87
N GLU A 67 1.50 -4.14 20.92
CA GLU A 67 0.84 -2.89 21.34
C GLU A 67 1.81 -1.75 21.69
N SER A 68 3.07 -2.06 21.99
CA SER A 68 4.09 -1.07 22.33
C SER A 68 4.93 -0.60 21.13
N LEU A 69 4.68 -1.15 19.93
CA LEU A 69 5.42 -0.79 18.74
C LEU A 69 5.05 0.61 18.24
N PRO A 70 6.04 1.38 17.79
CA PRO A 70 5.78 2.64 17.11
C PRO A 70 5.01 2.40 15.83
N GLN A 71 3.85 3.01 15.71
CA GLN A 71 3.00 2.91 14.53
C GLN A 71 3.03 4.21 13.75
N THR A 72 2.88 4.11 12.44
CA THR A 72 2.50 5.22 11.58
C THR A 72 1.05 5.02 11.19
N SER A 73 0.20 5.96 11.60
CA SER A 73 -1.22 5.95 11.29
C SER A 73 -1.59 7.22 10.53
N ILE A 74 -2.22 7.06 9.38
CA ILE A 74 -2.76 8.13 8.56
C ILE A 74 -4.25 7.84 8.36
N ASP A 75 -5.10 8.70 8.87
CA ASP A 75 -6.57 8.58 8.78
C ASP A 75 -7.14 9.90 8.30
N VAL A 76 -7.58 9.96 7.06
CA VAL A 76 -8.14 11.16 6.44
C VAL A 76 -9.48 10.86 5.78
N LYS A 77 -10.39 11.84 5.80
CA LYS A 77 -11.73 11.70 5.20
C LYS A 77 -11.76 12.05 3.72
N GLY A 78 -10.74 12.72 3.22
CA GLY A 78 -10.54 13.04 1.80
C GLY A 78 -9.46 12.18 1.15
N ASP A 79 -8.78 12.74 0.17
CA ASP A 79 -7.69 12.09 -0.56
C ASP A 79 -6.37 12.09 0.21
N VAL A 80 -5.55 11.08 -0.04
CA VAL A 80 -4.14 11.03 0.34
C VAL A 80 -3.28 11.10 -0.92
N ARG A 81 -2.38 12.07 -1.00
CA ARG A 81 -1.48 12.25 -2.14
C ARG A 81 -0.04 12.37 -1.68
N PHE A 82 0.81 11.48 -2.17
CA PHE A 82 2.25 11.54 -1.99
C PHE A 82 2.90 12.00 -3.27
N GLY A 83 3.78 12.99 -3.17
CA GLY A 83 4.59 13.49 -4.27
C GLY A 83 5.63 12.47 -4.75
N ASN A 84 6.37 12.87 -5.77
CA ASN A 84 7.45 12.06 -6.33
C ASN A 84 8.59 11.92 -5.32
N ASP A 85 9.26 10.78 -5.31
CA ASP A 85 10.39 10.48 -4.43
C ASP A 85 10.05 10.60 -2.92
N ALA A 86 8.77 10.70 -2.54
CA ALA A 86 8.37 10.73 -1.13
C ALA A 86 8.70 9.40 -0.44
N THR A 87 9.23 9.45 0.78
CA THR A 87 9.72 8.27 1.49
C THR A 87 9.07 8.11 2.86
N PHE A 88 8.54 6.92 3.11
CA PHE A 88 8.03 6.49 4.42
C PHE A 88 8.85 5.30 4.93
N ARG A 89 9.49 5.47 6.10
CA ARG A 89 10.19 4.38 6.79
C ARG A 89 9.63 4.25 8.21
N THR A 90 8.98 3.12 8.47
CA THR A 90 8.25 2.93 9.73
C THR A 90 8.28 1.46 10.17
N THR A 91 7.93 1.19 11.42
CA THR A 91 7.78 -0.18 11.91
C THR A 91 6.53 -0.83 11.33
N MET A 92 5.42 -0.11 11.27
CA MET A 92 4.14 -0.50 10.70
C MET A 92 3.44 0.71 10.12
N LEU A 93 2.74 0.52 9.00
CA LEU A 93 1.91 1.56 8.38
C LEU A 93 0.44 1.13 8.37
N SER A 94 -0.44 2.01 8.84
CA SER A 94 -1.87 1.95 8.59
C SER A 94 -2.31 3.26 7.94
N MET A 95 -2.94 3.18 6.78
CA MET A 95 -3.35 4.35 5.99
C MET A 95 -4.77 4.15 5.50
N ASN A 96 -5.66 5.11 5.82
CA ASN A 96 -7.05 5.11 5.39
C ASN A 96 -7.38 6.43 4.70
N ALA A 97 -8.08 6.36 3.57
CA ALA A 97 -8.62 7.51 2.86
C ALA A 97 -10.12 7.31 2.58
N GLY A 98 -10.89 8.39 2.80
CA GLY A 98 -12.35 8.38 2.69
C GLY A 98 -13.04 8.04 4.00
N ASP A 99 -14.36 8.09 3.99
CA ASP A 99 -15.21 7.83 5.15
C ASP A 99 -16.36 6.90 4.77
N ASP A 100 -16.35 5.70 5.30
CA ASP A 100 -17.39 4.69 5.06
C ASP A 100 -18.76 5.11 5.61
N GLU A 101 -18.78 5.72 6.80
CA GLU A 101 -20.02 6.15 7.46
C GLU A 101 -20.73 7.27 6.70
N ASN A 102 -19.96 8.21 6.11
CA ASN A 102 -20.49 9.34 5.36
C ASN A 102 -20.45 9.14 3.85
N HIS A 103 -20.05 7.97 3.36
CA HIS A 103 -19.90 7.63 1.95
C HIS A 103 -19.01 8.63 1.18
N THR A 104 -17.99 9.17 1.84
CA THR A 104 -17.04 10.07 1.21
C THR A 104 -15.95 9.24 0.52
N GLU A 105 -15.86 9.33 -0.79
CA GLU A 105 -14.78 8.72 -1.55
C GLU A 105 -13.46 9.43 -1.20
N GLY A 106 -12.43 8.66 -0.92
CA GLY A 106 -11.07 9.15 -0.73
C GLY A 106 -10.12 8.26 -1.50
N ASN A 107 -9.27 8.89 -2.33
CA ASN A 107 -8.29 8.19 -3.14
C ASN A 107 -6.93 8.23 -2.48
N ILE A 108 -6.09 7.24 -2.76
CA ILE A 108 -4.69 7.24 -2.35
C ILE A 108 -3.81 7.22 -3.59
N THR A 109 -2.94 8.22 -3.73
CA THR A 109 -2.04 8.32 -4.88
C THR A 109 -0.59 8.44 -4.39
N PHE A 110 0.26 7.58 -4.90
CA PHE A 110 1.72 7.65 -4.72
C PHE A 110 2.35 8.16 -6.00
N GLY A 111 3.16 9.20 -5.91
CA GLY A 111 3.91 9.75 -7.03
C GLY A 111 4.97 8.78 -7.56
N GLU A 112 5.69 9.21 -8.61
CA GLU A 112 6.78 8.42 -9.16
C GLU A 112 7.88 8.17 -8.12
N ARG A 113 8.40 6.95 -8.07
CA ARG A 113 9.47 6.51 -7.15
C ARG A 113 9.15 6.71 -5.67
N ALA A 114 7.89 7.00 -5.31
CA ALA A 114 7.49 7.05 -3.91
C ALA A 114 7.79 5.70 -3.22
N SER A 115 8.26 5.75 -1.98
CA SER A 115 8.75 4.55 -1.29
C SER A 115 8.15 4.38 0.09
N ILE A 116 7.65 3.19 0.36
CA ILE A 116 7.20 2.75 1.69
C ILE A 116 8.06 1.58 2.14
N GLN A 117 8.67 1.69 3.31
CA GLN A 117 9.44 0.63 3.94
C GLN A 117 8.94 0.39 5.36
N THR A 118 8.52 -0.84 5.63
CA THR A 118 8.13 -1.26 6.99
C THR A 118 9.05 -2.35 7.51
N SER A 119 9.25 -2.41 8.84
CA SER A 119 10.26 -3.29 9.42
C SER A 119 9.72 -4.45 10.24
N VAL A 120 8.44 -4.48 10.63
CA VAL A 120 7.92 -5.55 11.49
C VAL A 120 6.58 -6.10 11.00
N LEU A 121 5.49 -5.35 11.10
CA LEU A 121 4.14 -5.86 10.85
C LEU A 121 3.60 -5.57 9.45
N GLY A 122 4.36 -4.83 8.63
CA GLY A 122 3.96 -4.57 7.25
C GLY A 122 3.15 -3.29 7.05
N ALA A 123 2.35 -3.26 5.98
CA ALA A 123 1.56 -2.11 5.57
C ALA A 123 0.11 -2.49 5.27
N VAL A 124 -0.82 -1.70 5.80
CA VAL A 124 -2.25 -1.72 5.44
C VAL A 124 -2.60 -0.39 4.81
N ILE A 125 -3.14 -0.42 3.61
CA ILE A 125 -3.50 0.74 2.81
C ILE A 125 -4.92 0.54 2.30
N ASP A 126 -5.87 1.29 2.83
CA ASP A 126 -7.28 1.17 2.51
C ASP A 126 -7.83 2.50 1.95
N ALA A 127 -8.59 2.44 0.85
CA ALA A 127 -9.23 3.60 0.24
C ALA A 127 -10.71 3.33 -0.08
N GLN A 128 -11.57 4.31 0.17
CA GLN A 128 -12.97 4.27 -0.28
C GLN A 128 -13.11 4.56 -1.78
N GLY A 129 -12.10 5.16 -2.40
CA GLY A 129 -11.94 5.40 -3.83
C GLY A 129 -10.88 4.50 -4.45
N ASP A 130 -10.08 5.08 -5.35
CA ASP A 130 -9.01 4.41 -6.07
C ASP A 130 -7.67 4.44 -5.30
N ILE A 131 -6.81 3.45 -5.57
CA ILE A 131 -5.41 3.48 -5.14
C ILE A 131 -4.52 3.42 -6.39
N ALA A 132 -3.61 4.39 -6.51
CA ALA A 132 -2.69 4.47 -7.63
C ALA A 132 -1.23 4.59 -7.17
N PHE A 133 -0.38 3.75 -7.72
CA PHE A 133 1.07 3.81 -7.54
C PHE A 133 1.72 4.31 -8.83
N GLY A 134 2.47 5.41 -8.76
CA GLY A 134 3.21 5.96 -9.89
C GLY A 134 4.35 5.05 -10.36
N ALA A 135 4.97 5.42 -11.47
CA ALA A 135 6.08 4.66 -12.05
C ALA A 135 7.24 4.51 -11.06
N GLY A 136 7.75 3.30 -10.90
CA GLY A 136 8.84 2.98 -9.97
C GLY A 136 8.49 3.13 -8.50
N ALA A 137 7.24 3.40 -8.14
CA ALA A 137 6.82 3.40 -6.74
C ALA A 137 7.05 2.04 -6.10
N ASN A 138 7.48 2.02 -4.83
CA ASN A 138 7.79 0.75 -4.19
C ASN A 138 7.27 0.66 -2.76
N ILE A 139 6.78 -0.54 -2.42
CA ILE A 139 6.43 -0.93 -1.05
C ILE A 139 7.26 -2.15 -0.69
N ARG A 140 7.97 -2.09 0.42
CA ARG A 140 8.77 -3.20 0.91
C ARG A 140 8.54 -3.41 2.40
N THR A 141 8.23 -4.64 2.77
CA THR A 141 8.32 -5.07 4.16
C THR A 141 9.62 -5.83 4.38
N GLN A 142 10.09 -5.88 5.62
CA GLN A 142 11.33 -6.61 5.93
C GLN A 142 11.08 -8.13 5.83
N GLU A 143 11.88 -8.82 5.02
CA GLU A 143 11.70 -10.23 4.66
C GLU A 143 11.92 -11.21 5.82
N ASP A 144 12.68 -10.82 6.85
CA ASP A 144 13.08 -11.68 7.97
C ASP A 144 12.05 -11.76 9.12
N GLN A 145 10.87 -11.16 8.97
CA GLN A 145 9.85 -11.13 10.02
C GLN A 145 8.65 -12.00 9.65
N GLU A 146 8.27 -12.92 10.53
CA GLU A 146 7.21 -13.91 10.30
C GLU A 146 5.81 -13.31 10.07
N ASP A 147 5.58 -12.06 10.48
CA ASP A 147 4.27 -11.39 10.40
C ASP A 147 4.28 -10.16 9.48
N SER A 148 5.28 -9.99 8.61
CA SER A 148 5.35 -8.81 7.75
C SER A 148 4.55 -8.97 6.47
N TYR A 149 3.35 -8.43 6.45
CA TYR A 149 2.43 -8.50 5.31
C TYR A 149 2.19 -7.15 4.65
N VAL A 150 1.68 -7.16 3.43
CA VAL A 150 1.14 -5.99 2.74
C VAL A 150 -0.30 -6.27 2.34
N ARG A 151 -1.20 -5.39 2.76
CA ARG A 151 -2.59 -5.37 2.30
C ARG A 151 -2.90 -4.03 1.68
N ILE A 152 -3.42 -4.05 0.46
CA ILE A 152 -3.88 -2.88 -0.29
C ILE A 152 -5.31 -3.15 -0.69
N SER A 153 -6.24 -2.30 -0.28
CA SER A 153 -7.67 -2.50 -0.53
C SER A 153 -8.32 -1.20 -1.00
N SER A 154 -9.00 -1.23 -2.14
CA SER A 154 -9.75 -0.11 -2.68
C SER A 154 -11.19 -0.52 -3.02
N ARG A 155 -12.14 0.36 -2.80
CA ARG A 155 -13.50 0.20 -3.35
C ARG A 155 -13.58 0.59 -4.83
N GLY A 156 -12.59 1.33 -5.31
CA GLY A 156 -12.37 1.67 -6.70
C GLY A 156 -11.43 0.69 -7.39
N GLN A 157 -10.56 1.24 -8.21
CA GLN A 157 -9.49 0.53 -8.91
C GLN A 157 -8.20 0.58 -8.10
N THR A 158 -7.38 -0.47 -8.20
CA THR A 158 -5.99 -0.45 -7.73
C THR A 158 -5.07 -0.55 -8.94
N SER A 159 -4.19 0.43 -9.11
CA SER A 159 -3.26 0.49 -10.25
C SER A 159 -1.80 0.61 -9.82
N PHE A 160 -0.93 -0.08 -10.55
CA PHE A 160 0.52 -0.07 -10.34
C PHE A 160 1.18 0.40 -11.63
N GLY A 161 1.82 1.56 -11.57
CA GLY A 161 2.50 2.17 -12.71
C GLY A 161 3.73 1.38 -13.18
N GLU A 162 4.34 1.83 -14.26
CA GLU A 162 5.48 1.16 -14.89
C GLU A 162 6.61 0.91 -13.89
N ASN A 163 7.10 -0.34 -13.82
CA ASN A 163 8.13 -0.79 -12.89
C ASN A 163 7.82 -0.56 -11.40
N ALA A 164 6.55 -0.38 -11.03
CA ALA A 164 6.17 -0.37 -9.61
C ALA A 164 6.50 -1.73 -8.97
N PHE A 165 6.93 -1.71 -7.70
CA PHE A 165 7.41 -2.90 -7.03
C PHE A 165 6.82 -3.03 -5.62
N VAL A 166 6.10 -4.12 -5.36
CA VAL A 166 5.57 -4.43 -4.03
C VAL A 166 6.08 -5.78 -3.58
N THR A 167 6.76 -5.82 -2.44
CA THR A 167 7.22 -7.07 -1.83
C THR A 167 6.82 -7.15 -0.36
N SER A 168 6.40 -8.33 0.04
CA SER A 168 6.08 -8.64 1.44
C SER A 168 6.89 -9.81 1.95
N GLY A 169 7.18 -9.82 3.25
CA GLY A 169 7.86 -10.93 3.92
C GLY A 169 6.98 -12.17 4.05
N THR A 170 5.67 -12.01 4.11
CA THR A 170 4.71 -13.13 4.21
C THR A 170 3.63 -13.02 3.14
N SER A 171 2.50 -12.41 3.40
CA SER A 171 1.40 -12.32 2.45
C SER A 171 1.32 -10.95 1.77
N LEU A 172 0.89 -10.97 0.52
CA LEU A 172 0.57 -9.80 -0.27
C LEU A 172 -0.87 -9.92 -0.76
N ASP A 173 -1.75 -9.11 -0.22
CA ASP A 173 -3.16 -9.09 -0.58
C ASP A 173 -3.53 -7.76 -1.25
N ILE A 174 -3.94 -7.84 -2.51
CA ILE A 174 -4.41 -6.71 -3.30
C ILE A 174 -5.89 -6.91 -3.63
N ILE A 175 -6.71 -5.98 -3.19
CA ILE A 175 -8.15 -5.96 -3.46
C ILE A 175 -8.48 -4.66 -4.18
N GLY A 176 -9.02 -4.77 -5.39
CA GLY A 176 -9.51 -3.63 -6.16
C GLY A 176 -10.94 -3.92 -6.62
N ASN A 177 -11.94 -3.34 -5.95
CA ASN A 177 -13.32 -3.74 -6.19
C ASN A 177 -13.76 -3.53 -7.66
N LYS A 178 -13.27 -2.47 -8.32
CA LYS A 178 -13.56 -2.14 -9.72
C LYS A 178 -12.45 -2.53 -10.71
N GLY A 179 -11.41 -3.21 -10.25
CA GLY A 179 -10.32 -3.71 -11.09
C GLY A 179 -8.92 -3.57 -10.48
N ILE A 180 -7.98 -4.35 -11.01
CA ILE A 180 -6.56 -4.30 -10.66
C ILE A 180 -5.76 -4.23 -11.95
N PHE A 181 -4.90 -3.22 -12.06
CA PHE A 181 -4.14 -2.94 -13.26
C PHE A 181 -2.64 -2.83 -12.94
N LEU A 182 -1.85 -3.68 -13.56
CA LEU A 182 -0.40 -3.63 -13.51
C LEU A 182 0.11 -3.12 -14.86
N ASP A 183 0.84 -2.01 -14.85
CA ASP A 183 1.53 -1.52 -16.03
C ASP A 183 2.79 -2.35 -16.32
N LYS A 184 3.48 -2.00 -17.41
CA LYS A 184 4.69 -2.67 -17.87
C LYS A 184 5.74 -2.82 -16.77
N GLY A 185 6.23 -4.05 -16.59
CA GLY A 185 7.29 -4.36 -15.66
C GLY A 185 6.93 -4.23 -14.17
N ALA A 186 5.66 -4.01 -13.82
CA ALA A 186 5.24 -3.98 -12.43
C ALA A 186 5.40 -5.37 -11.77
N VAL A 187 5.87 -5.41 -10.51
CA VAL A 187 6.15 -6.66 -9.78
C VAL A 187 5.43 -6.68 -8.44
N LEU A 188 4.62 -7.70 -8.23
CA LEU A 188 3.94 -8.00 -6.98
C LEU A 188 4.43 -9.34 -6.45
N GLN A 189 5.09 -9.34 -5.30
CA GLN A 189 5.78 -10.52 -4.80
C GLN A 189 5.64 -10.71 -3.29
N SER A 190 5.32 -11.92 -2.86
CA SER A 190 5.55 -12.39 -1.49
C SER A 190 6.74 -13.34 -1.43
N LYS A 191 7.32 -13.51 -0.23
CA LYS A 191 8.49 -14.35 -0.01
C LYS A 191 8.25 -15.81 -0.43
N LEU A 192 9.28 -16.47 -1.00
CA LEU A 192 9.25 -17.84 -1.49
C LEU A 192 10.01 -18.79 -0.54
N GLU A 193 9.55 -18.97 0.70
CA GLU A 193 10.20 -19.91 1.64
C GLU A 193 9.36 -21.16 1.88
N ASP A 194 10.06 -22.29 2.15
CA ASP A 194 9.42 -23.56 2.48
C ASP A 194 8.66 -23.50 3.80
N GLY A 195 7.47 -24.11 3.81
CA GLY A 195 6.66 -24.31 5.02
C GLY A 195 5.92 -23.04 5.49
N SER A 196 6.05 -21.93 4.78
CA SER A 196 5.33 -20.71 5.09
C SER A 196 3.95 -20.68 4.42
N LYS A 197 2.99 -19.95 5.02
CA LYS A 197 1.68 -19.68 4.41
C LYS A 197 1.73 -18.43 3.50
N ASN A 198 2.87 -18.18 2.88
CA ASN A 198 3.09 -16.98 2.09
C ASN A 198 2.29 -17.05 0.79
N HIS A 199 1.55 -16.02 0.51
CA HIS A 199 0.76 -15.96 -0.72
C HIS A 199 0.77 -14.56 -1.33
N THR A 200 0.52 -14.50 -2.62
CA THR A 200 0.18 -13.27 -3.34
C THR A 200 -1.22 -13.43 -3.91
N SER A 201 -2.13 -12.57 -3.49
CA SER A 201 -3.54 -12.60 -3.85
C SER A 201 -3.95 -11.31 -4.55
N LEU A 202 -4.58 -11.43 -5.71
CA LEU A 202 -5.22 -10.35 -6.44
C LEU A 202 -6.71 -10.67 -6.57
N VAL A 203 -7.58 -9.81 -6.02
CA VAL A 203 -9.03 -10.01 -6.05
C VAL A 203 -9.72 -8.75 -6.55
N SER A 204 -10.53 -8.89 -7.61
CA SER A 204 -11.42 -7.86 -8.10
C SER A 204 -12.86 -8.37 -8.11
N GLU A 205 -13.77 -7.73 -7.38
CA GLU A 205 -15.15 -8.22 -7.28
C GLU A 205 -16.00 -7.86 -8.52
N HIS A 206 -15.76 -6.67 -9.10
CA HIS A 206 -16.61 -6.16 -10.18
C HIS A 206 -15.84 -5.62 -11.39
N GLY A 207 -14.56 -5.95 -11.53
CA GLY A 207 -13.74 -5.44 -12.63
C GLY A 207 -12.68 -6.40 -13.09
N ASP A 208 -11.95 -5.98 -14.12
CA ASP A 208 -10.88 -6.76 -14.73
C ASP A 208 -9.61 -6.78 -13.87
N ILE A 209 -8.82 -7.82 -14.04
CA ILE A 209 -7.43 -7.87 -13.59
C ILE A 209 -6.55 -7.92 -14.83
N ARG A 210 -5.71 -6.90 -15.03
CA ARG A 210 -4.82 -6.80 -16.19
C ARG A 210 -3.37 -6.74 -15.75
N LEU A 211 -2.59 -7.66 -16.27
CA LEU A 211 -1.16 -7.71 -16.09
C LEU A 211 -0.50 -7.17 -17.38
N GLY A 212 0.19 -6.03 -17.29
CA GLY A 212 0.88 -5.40 -18.39
C GLY A 212 2.09 -6.21 -18.88
N GLU A 213 2.69 -5.75 -19.98
CA GLU A 213 3.89 -6.37 -20.57
C GLU A 213 5.01 -6.55 -19.55
N ASN A 214 5.62 -7.72 -19.47
CA ASN A 214 6.71 -8.08 -18.54
C ASN A 214 6.36 -7.91 -17.05
N SER A 215 5.10 -7.78 -16.67
CA SER A 215 4.72 -7.73 -15.26
C SER A 215 4.82 -9.09 -14.58
N VAL A 216 5.03 -9.11 -13.26
CA VAL A 216 5.23 -10.34 -12.50
C VAL A 216 4.34 -10.37 -11.26
N VAL A 217 3.64 -11.48 -11.07
CA VAL A 217 2.94 -11.83 -9.83
C VAL A 217 3.52 -13.13 -9.29
N GLN A 218 4.12 -13.08 -8.09
CA GLN A 218 4.87 -14.22 -7.55
C GLN A 218 4.63 -14.44 -6.05
N GLY A 219 4.53 -15.70 -5.63
CA GLY A 219 4.40 -16.08 -4.22
C GLY A 219 4.66 -17.56 -3.97
N GLN A 220 4.63 -18.00 -2.73
CA GLN A 220 4.55 -19.42 -2.38
C GLN A 220 3.29 -20.03 -3.02
N THR A 221 2.17 -19.35 -2.88
CA THR A 221 0.94 -19.57 -3.61
C THR A 221 0.54 -18.28 -4.31
N ALA A 222 0.09 -18.33 -5.56
CA ALA A 222 -0.44 -17.20 -6.30
C ALA A 222 -1.91 -17.42 -6.58
N TYR A 223 -2.75 -16.47 -6.19
CA TYR A 223 -4.18 -16.51 -6.36
C TYR A 223 -4.68 -15.25 -7.07
N ILE A 224 -5.37 -15.41 -8.20
CA ILE A 224 -5.95 -14.31 -8.96
C ILE A 224 -7.43 -14.61 -9.21
N ARG A 225 -8.32 -13.72 -8.80
CA ARG A 225 -9.76 -13.90 -8.95
C ARG A 225 -10.47 -12.62 -9.40
N THR A 226 -11.39 -12.76 -10.36
CA THR A 226 -12.44 -11.79 -10.63
C THR A 226 -13.80 -12.33 -10.21
N GLY A 227 -14.71 -11.43 -9.79
CA GLY A 227 -16.04 -11.79 -9.27
C GLY A 227 -16.06 -12.06 -7.77
N ASP A 228 -17.26 -11.97 -7.20
CA ASP A 228 -17.48 -12.23 -5.78
C ASP A 228 -17.57 -13.75 -5.46
N GLU A 229 -17.72 -14.10 -4.19
CA GLU A 229 -17.83 -15.50 -3.75
C GLU A 229 -19.16 -16.15 -4.17
N SER A 230 -20.17 -15.36 -4.48
CA SER A 230 -21.49 -15.84 -4.95
C SER A 230 -21.56 -16.06 -6.45
N GLY A 231 -20.51 -15.71 -7.19
CA GLY A 231 -20.44 -15.81 -8.65
C GLY A 231 -21.17 -14.67 -9.36
N VAL A 232 -21.46 -13.58 -8.66
CA VAL A 232 -22.09 -12.39 -9.23
C VAL A 232 -21.03 -11.30 -9.46
N GLY A 233 -21.18 -10.56 -10.54
CA GLY A 233 -20.16 -9.60 -10.95
C GLY A 233 -19.00 -10.34 -11.60
N GLY A 234 -17.91 -9.67 -11.77
CA GLY A 234 -16.71 -10.23 -12.37
C GLY A 234 -16.24 -9.41 -13.54
N GLY A 235 -15.10 -9.78 -14.02
CA GLY A 235 -14.41 -9.19 -15.17
C GLY A 235 -13.56 -10.25 -15.81
N SER A 236 -12.65 -9.82 -16.65
CA SER A 236 -11.65 -10.68 -17.28
C SER A 236 -10.34 -10.70 -16.53
N ILE A 237 -9.54 -11.74 -16.73
CA ILE A 237 -8.11 -11.77 -16.40
C ILE A 237 -7.34 -11.69 -17.72
N GLU A 238 -6.60 -10.60 -17.92
CA GLU A 238 -5.82 -10.36 -19.12
C GLU A 238 -4.33 -10.39 -18.78
N LEU A 239 -3.56 -11.18 -19.53
CA LEU A 239 -2.12 -11.28 -19.39
C LEU A 239 -1.45 -10.64 -20.61
N GLY A 240 -0.69 -9.57 -20.38
CA GLY A 240 0.12 -8.91 -21.41
C GLY A 240 1.33 -9.74 -21.84
N ASP A 241 2.02 -9.28 -22.88
CA ASP A 241 3.18 -9.98 -23.44
C ASP A 241 4.26 -10.21 -22.39
N ASN A 242 4.76 -11.45 -22.30
CA ASN A 242 5.76 -11.89 -21.35
C ASN A 242 5.42 -11.64 -19.85
N SER A 243 4.15 -11.34 -19.54
CA SER A 243 3.74 -11.29 -18.15
C SER A 243 3.82 -12.66 -17.50
N GLN A 244 4.10 -12.71 -16.21
CA GLN A 244 4.32 -13.95 -15.48
C GLN A 244 3.47 -14.04 -14.22
N VAL A 245 2.74 -15.13 -14.05
CA VAL A 245 2.17 -15.54 -12.77
C VAL A 245 2.86 -16.83 -12.35
N SER A 246 3.54 -16.83 -11.23
CA SER A 246 4.32 -17.98 -10.78
C SER A 246 4.19 -18.21 -9.28
N ALA A 247 4.21 -19.48 -8.89
CA ALA A 247 4.22 -19.85 -7.50
C ALA A 247 5.07 -21.11 -7.31
N ARG A 248 5.55 -21.32 -6.11
CA ARG A 248 6.29 -22.54 -5.77
C ARG A 248 5.35 -23.73 -5.62
N ASP A 249 4.18 -23.54 -4.96
CA ASP A 249 3.26 -24.63 -4.65
C ASP A 249 2.05 -24.65 -5.59
N ASN A 250 1.34 -23.54 -5.75
CA ASN A 250 0.12 -23.52 -6.53
C ASN A 250 -0.16 -22.16 -7.17
N VAL A 251 -0.60 -22.16 -8.40
CA VAL A 251 -1.20 -21.03 -9.11
C VAL A 251 -2.67 -21.31 -9.33
N SER A 252 -3.54 -20.42 -8.88
CA SER A 252 -4.98 -20.48 -9.11
C SER A 252 -5.47 -19.20 -9.77
N MET A 253 -6.13 -19.32 -10.90
CA MET A 253 -6.73 -18.21 -11.62
C MET A 253 -8.22 -18.53 -11.86
N ASN A 254 -9.10 -17.72 -11.27
CA ASN A 254 -10.55 -17.95 -11.32
C ASN A 254 -11.25 -16.72 -11.90
N VAL A 255 -12.09 -16.94 -12.89
CA VAL A 255 -13.02 -15.95 -13.42
C VAL A 255 -14.41 -16.41 -13.09
N THR A 256 -15.14 -15.62 -12.29
CA THR A 256 -16.54 -15.87 -11.97
C THR A 256 -17.35 -14.72 -12.54
N GLY A 257 -18.39 -15.05 -13.28
CA GLY A 257 -19.25 -14.12 -14.00
C GLY A 257 -19.64 -14.68 -15.36
N ASP A 258 -20.75 -14.15 -15.90
CA ASP A 258 -21.28 -14.54 -17.22
C ASP A 258 -20.43 -13.99 -18.36
#